data_f0cf03534cb4d73087b5363212515d0b
#
_entry.id   f0cf03534cb4d73087b5363212515d0b
#
_cell.length_a   1.000
_cell.length_b   1.000
_cell.length_c   1.000
_cell.angle_alpha   90.00
_cell.angle_beta   90.00
_cell.angle_gamma   90.00
#
_symmetry.space_group_name_H-M   'P 1'
#
loop_
_entity.id
_entity.type
_entity.pdbx_description
1 polymer ?
#
loop_
_entity_poly.entity_id
_entity_poly.type
_entity_poly.pdbx_seq_one_letter_code
_entity_poly.pdbx_strand_id
1 'polypeptide(L)'
;MNIDGLRVNHAGLDRAAEDLYAAVKKIDALIQGDPRNPYLYEIRGDALVKANRAVEAAEAYAKAVSLDPAKSGLLQVGYGQALLATGKPELMKKAVQELRRGVERDRENPAAYRLLAQAYGQTGDVANAELATAEGHYYSGSYLDAKIFAARAQQKLKRGEPGWVRAQDIINYRQPGKKRN
;
A
#
# COMPACT_ATOMS: atom_id res chain seq x y z
N MET A 1 -27.97 28.39 -2.72
CA MET A 1 -26.78 27.54 -2.97
C MET A 1 -25.58 28.47 -3.00
N ASN A 2 -24.68 28.36 -2.02
CA ASN A 2 -23.61 29.33 -1.79
C ASN A 2 -22.46 29.11 -2.78
N ILE A 3 -22.45 29.90 -3.86
CA ILE A 3 -21.45 29.82 -4.95
C ILE A 3 -20.05 30.28 -4.47
N ASP A 4 -20.00 31.13 -3.44
CA ASP A 4 -18.74 31.67 -2.91
C ASP A 4 -17.92 30.61 -2.19
N GLY A 5 -18.54 29.64 -1.52
CA GLY A 5 -17.87 28.50 -0.91
C GLY A 5 -17.21 27.55 -1.92
N LEU A 6 -17.80 27.40 -3.12
CA LEU A 6 -17.20 26.61 -4.20
C LEU A 6 -15.97 27.30 -4.82
N ARG A 7 -16.01 28.62 -5.00
CA ARG A 7 -14.88 29.39 -5.56
C ARG A 7 -13.65 29.37 -4.65
N VAL A 8 -13.85 29.51 -3.34
CA VAL A 8 -12.75 29.41 -2.35
C VAL A 8 -12.11 28.02 -2.37
N ASN A 9 -12.91 26.96 -2.58
CA ASN A 9 -12.40 25.58 -2.66
C ASN A 9 -11.57 25.33 -3.92
N HIS A 10 -11.96 25.89 -5.07
CA HIS A 10 -11.17 25.78 -6.31
C HIS A 10 -9.83 26.51 -6.20
N ALA A 11 -9.79 27.74 -5.72
CA ALA A 11 -8.55 28.50 -5.55
C ALA A 11 -7.57 27.82 -4.57
N GLY A 12 -8.07 27.17 -3.52
CA GLY A 12 -7.26 26.38 -2.59
C GLY A 12 -6.67 25.13 -3.22
N LEU A 13 -7.44 24.44 -4.07
CA LEU A 13 -6.99 23.25 -4.80
C LEU A 13 -5.95 23.61 -5.86
N ASP A 14 -6.14 24.71 -6.58
CA ASP A 14 -5.20 25.19 -7.61
C ASP A 14 -3.85 25.54 -6.96
N ARG A 15 -3.87 26.24 -5.83
CA ARG A 15 -2.65 26.59 -5.09
C ARG A 15 -1.93 25.35 -4.56
N ALA A 16 -2.63 24.36 -4.03
CA ALA A 16 -2.04 23.13 -3.56
C ALA A 16 -1.39 22.33 -4.72
N ALA A 17 -2.03 22.36 -5.91
CA ALA A 17 -1.46 21.73 -7.11
C ALA A 17 -0.18 22.46 -7.57
N GLU A 18 -0.16 23.79 -7.54
CA GLU A 18 1.03 24.59 -7.85
C GLU A 18 2.18 24.32 -6.88
N ASP A 19 1.88 24.26 -5.57
CA ASP A 19 2.87 23.97 -4.54
C ASP A 19 3.48 22.56 -4.73
N LEU A 20 2.66 21.55 -5.07
CA LEU A 20 3.12 20.20 -5.36
C LEU A 20 3.97 20.16 -6.64
N TYR A 21 3.60 20.89 -7.68
CA TYR A 21 4.38 20.99 -8.90
C TYR A 21 5.76 21.63 -8.63
N ALA A 22 5.78 22.73 -7.87
CA ALA A 22 7.03 23.38 -7.48
C ALA A 22 7.92 22.45 -6.61
N ALA A 23 7.32 21.65 -5.73
CA ALA A 23 8.03 20.65 -4.94
C ALA A 23 8.67 19.59 -5.82
N VAL A 24 7.93 19.01 -6.78
CA VAL A 24 8.47 18.01 -7.72
C VAL A 24 9.66 18.59 -8.50
N LYS A 25 9.56 19.82 -8.99
CA LYS A 25 10.65 20.50 -9.71
C LYS A 25 11.92 20.67 -8.85
N LYS A 26 11.77 21.01 -7.58
CA LYS A 26 12.91 21.08 -6.64
C LYS A 26 13.53 19.71 -6.40
N ILE A 27 12.73 18.66 -6.27
CA ILE A 27 13.21 17.28 -6.10
C ILE A 27 13.95 16.84 -7.36
N ASP A 28 13.45 17.16 -8.56
CA ASP A 28 14.13 16.85 -9.83
C ASP A 28 15.53 17.50 -9.91
N ALA A 29 15.69 18.72 -9.39
CA ALA A 29 16.99 19.36 -9.32
C ALA A 29 17.95 18.64 -8.34
N LEU A 30 17.44 18.14 -7.20
CA LEU A 30 18.22 17.33 -6.26
C LEU A 30 18.64 15.99 -6.89
N ILE A 31 17.75 15.35 -7.65
CA ILE A 31 18.05 14.10 -8.38
C ILE A 31 19.17 14.32 -9.41
N GLN A 32 19.23 15.48 -10.07
CA GLN A 32 20.33 15.80 -10.99
C GLN A 32 21.67 15.85 -10.28
N GLY A 33 21.71 16.32 -9.02
CA GLY A 33 22.92 16.36 -8.19
C GLY A 33 23.32 15.00 -7.62
N ASP A 34 22.36 14.11 -7.35
CA ASP A 34 22.61 12.76 -6.81
C ASP A 34 21.64 11.73 -7.42
N PRO A 35 21.90 11.29 -8.68
CA PRO A 35 20.98 10.44 -9.43
C PRO A 35 20.95 8.97 -8.96
N ARG A 36 21.77 8.60 -7.98
CA ARG A 36 21.79 7.24 -7.41
C ARG A 36 21.13 7.13 -6.04
N ASN A 37 20.61 8.21 -5.50
CA ASN A 37 19.99 8.24 -4.20
C ASN A 37 18.53 7.74 -4.27
N PRO A 38 18.19 6.56 -3.76
CA PRO A 38 16.85 6.02 -3.84
C PRO A 38 15.81 6.87 -3.11
N TYR A 39 16.21 7.55 -2.03
CA TYR A 39 15.33 8.38 -1.23
C TYR A 39 14.80 9.62 -1.97
N LEU A 40 15.58 10.17 -2.90
CA LEU A 40 15.10 11.29 -3.72
C LEU A 40 13.97 10.85 -4.66
N TYR A 41 14.07 9.64 -5.19
CA TYR A 41 12.99 9.07 -6.02
C TYR A 41 11.77 8.67 -5.18
N GLU A 42 11.96 8.24 -3.93
CA GLU A 42 10.87 8.01 -2.97
C GLU A 42 10.11 9.31 -2.72
N ILE A 43 10.80 10.38 -2.32
CA ILE A 43 10.18 11.70 -2.05
C ILE A 43 9.48 12.23 -3.31
N ARG A 44 10.06 12.00 -4.50
CA ARG A 44 9.43 12.33 -5.78
C ARG A 44 8.12 11.56 -5.97
N GLY A 45 8.15 10.26 -5.70
CA GLY A 45 7.00 9.38 -5.76
C GLY A 45 5.87 9.84 -4.83
N ASP A 46 6.19 10.17 -3.59
CA ASP A 46 5.26 10.68 -2.60
C ASP A 46 4.59 11.99 -3.04
N ALA A 47 5.38 12.92 -3.55
CA ALA A 47 4.86 14.20 -4.06
C ALA A 47 3.92 13.98 -5.26
N LEU A 48 4.27 13.05 -6.15
CA LEU A 48 3.47 12.71 -7.33
C LEU A 48 2.17 11.98 -6.97
N VAL A 49 2.19 11.09 -5.96
CA VAL A 49 0.95 10.48 -5.43
C VAL A 49 0.01 11.55 -4.89
N LYS A 50 0.52 12.51 -4.09
CA LYS A 50 -0.27 13.63 -3.56
C LYS A 50 -0.79 14.55 -4.67
N ALA A 51 -0.04 14.69 -5.76
CA ALA A 51 -0.45 15.46 -6.95
C ALA A 51 -1.41 14.67 -7.88
N ASN A 52 -1.87 13.46 -7.48
CA ASN A 52 -2.69 12.57 -8.30
C ASN A 52 -2.07 12.19 -9.65
N ARG A 53 -0.72 12.14 -9.72
CA ARG A 53 0.08 11.76 -10.90
C ARG A 53 0.59 10.33 -10.75
N ALA A 54 -0.33 9.38 -10.63
CA ALA A 54 -0.05 8.00 -10.23
C ALA A 54 0.94 7.26 -11.16
N VAL A 55 0.88 7.50 -12.47
CA VAL A 55 1.79 6.85 -13.43
C VAL A 55 3.24 7.29 -13.18
N GLU A 56 3.45 8.58 -13.05
CA GLU A 56 4.79 9.14 -12.80
C GLU A 56 5.31 8.79 -11.39
N ALA A 57 4.39 8.69 -10.42
CA ALA A 57 4.72 8.19 -9.09
C ALA A 57 5.22 6.74 -9.16
N ALA A 58 4.54 5.88 -9.91
CA ALA A 58 4.97 4.49 -10.10
C ALA A 58 6.36 4.40 -10.78
N GLU A 59 6.65 5.27 -11.75
CA GLU A 59 7.99 5.35 -12.37
C GLU A 59 9.06 5.79 -11.36
N ALA A 60 8.77 6.80 -10.53
CA ALA A 60 9.69 7.27 -9.50
C ALA A 60 9.98 6.16 -8.48
N TYR A 61 8.95 5.51 -7.94
CA TYR A 61 9.12 4.39 -7.02
C TYR A 61 9.82 3.18 -7.65
N ALA A 62 9.57 2.87 -8.93
CA ALA A 62 10.30 1.83 -9.64
C ALA A 62 11.80 2.11 -9.65
N LYS A 63 12.17 3.39 -9.86
CA LYS A 63 13.57 3.81 -9.82
C LYS A 63 14.13 3.72 -8.41
N ALA A 64 13.39 4.18 -7.39
CA ALA A 64 13.79 4.06 -5.99
C ALA A 64 14.09 2.59 -5.61
N VAL A 65 13.15 1.68 -5.89
CA VAL A 65 13.32 0.23 -5.63
C VAL A 65 14.52 -0.35 -6.37
N SER A 66 14.78 0.08 -7.62
CA SER A 66 15.92 -0.41 -8.41
C SER A 66 17.27 0.03 -7.85
N LEU A 67 17.33 1.19 -7.20
CA LEU A 67 18.54 1.77 -6.64
C LEU A 67 18.78 1.37 -5.18
N ASP A 68 17.76 0.86 -4.49
CA ASP A 68 17.85 0.53 -3.07
C ASP A 68 18.55 -0.82 -2.84
N PRO A 69 19.79 -0.85 -2.29
CA PRO A 69 20.50 -2.08 -2.00
C PRO A 69 19.90 -2.84 -0.81
N ALA A 70 19.18 -2.14 0.08
CA ALA A 70 18.58 -2.72 1.28
C ALA A 70 17.26 -3.47 0.96
N LYS A 71 16.71 -3.27 -0.23
CA LYS A 71 15.39 -3.83 -0.64
C LYS A 71 14.30 -3.50 0.39
N SER A 72 14.20 -2.23 0.76
CA SER A 72 13.28 -1.72 1.78
C SER A 72 11.83 -2.11 1.50
N GLY A 73 11.17 -2.66 2.51
CA GLY A 73 9.74 -2.96 2.44
C GLY A 73 8.89 -1.70 2.21
N LEU A 74 9.30 -0.58 2.79
CA LEU A 74 8.60 0.70 2.65
C LEU A 74 8.56 1.17 1.19
N LEU A 75 9.71 1.14 0.49
CA LEU A 75 9.77 1.50 -0.93
C LEU A 75 8.91 0.58 -1.80
N GLN A 76 8.87 -0.71 -1.48
CA GLN A 76 8.04 -1.68 -2.20
C GLN A 76 6.55 -1.44 -1.96
N VAL A 77 6.15 -1.08 -0.73
CA VAL A 77 4.77 -0.69 -0.41
C VAL A 77 4.39 0.59 -1.15
N GLY A 78 5.23 1.63 -1.14
CA GLY A 78 5.00 2.88 -1.89
C GLY A 78 4.85 2.62 -3.40
N TYR A 79 5.71 1.75 -3.97
CA TYR A 79 5.59 1.35 -5.37
C TYR A 79 4.27 0.64 -5.66
N GLY A 80 3.90 -0.34 -4.85
CA GLY A 80 2.63 -1.04 -5.00
C GLY A 80 1.42 -0.11 -4.86
N GLN A 81 1.46 0.84 -3.94
CA GLN A 81 0.44 1.88 -3.78
C GLN A 81 0.32 2.76 -5.04
N ALA A 82 1.43 3.23 -5.57
CA ALA A 82 1.44 4.03 -6.80
C ALA A 82 0.88 3.26 -7.99
N LEU A 83 1.23 1.98 -8.14
CA LEU A 83 0.67 1.08 -9.16
C LEU A 83 -0.86 0.94 -9.02
N LEU A 84 -1.36 0.73 -7.80
CA LEU A 84 -2.80 0.69 -7.52
C LEU A 84 -3.51 1.99 -7.91
N ALA A 85 -2.90 3.13 -7.57
CA ALA A 85 -3.47 4.45 -7.86
C ALA A 85 -3.59 4.74 -9.36
N THR A 86 -2.85 4.02 -10.24
CA THR A 86 -3.00 4.16 -11.69
C THR A 86 -4.36 3.69 -12.21
N GLY A 87 -5.03 2.80 -11.46
CA GLY A 87 -6.27 2.15 -11.89
C GLY A 87 -6.14 1.24 -13.11
N LYS A 88 -4.93 0.99 -13.60
CA LYS A 88 -4.68 0.21 -14.83
C LYS A 88 -4.68 -1.30 -14.54
N PRO A 89 -5.61 -2.09 -15.12
CA PRO A 89 -5.72 -3.52 -14.83
C PRO A 89 -4.44 -4.31 -15.09
N GLU A 90 -3.68 -3.94 -16.12
CA GLU A 90 -2.41 -4.58 -16.48
C GLU A 90 -1.32 -4.41 -15.42
N LEU A 91 -1.41 -3.39 -14.57
CA LEU A 91 -0.45 -3.12 -13.51
C LEU A 91 -0.82 -3.77 -12.17
N MET A 92 -2.05 -4.29 -12.03
CA MET A 92 -2.54 -4.81 -10.74
C MET A 92 -1.77 -6.04 -10.28
N LYS A 93 -1.39 -6.94 -11.19
CA LYS A 93 -0.55 -8.10 -10.83
C LYS A 93 0.82 -7.66 -10.28
N LYS A 94 1.39 -6.60 -10.86
CA LYS A 94 2.66 -6.03 -10.37
C LYS A 94 2.47 -5.35 -9.02
N ALA A 95 1.36 -4.64 -8.80
CA ALA A 95 1.03 -4.07 -7.50
C ALA A 95 0.97 -5.14 -6.41
N VAL A 96 0.30 -6.28 -6.67
CA VAL A 96 0.29 -7.44 -5.76
C VAL A 96 1.70 -7.91 -5.44
N GLN A 97 2.56 -8.07 -6.45
CA GLN A 97 3.94 -8.55 -6.26
C GLN A 97 4.76 -7.62 -5.36
N GLU A 98 4.70 -6.31 -5.61
CA GLU A 98 5.48 -5.35 -4.84
C GLU A 98 4.94 -5.22 -3.41
N LEU A 99 3.61 -5.19 -3.22
CA LEU A 99 3.00 -5.17 -1.90
C LEU A 99 3.30 -6.44 -1.09
N ARG A 100 3.31 -7.61 -1.72
CA ARG A 100 3.73 -8.87 -1.06
C ARG A 100 5.17 -8.77 -0.55
N ARG A 101 6.10 -8.31 -1.40
CA ARG A 101 7.50 -8.10 -0.99
C ARG A 101 7.59 -7.11 0.17
N GLY A 102 6.76 -6.06 0.13
CA GLY A 102 6.68 -5.06 1.19
C GLY A 102 6.30 -5.67 2.53
N VAL A 103 5.19 -6.43 2.60
CA VAL A 103 4.72 -7.07 3.84
C VAL A 103 5.61 -8.24 4.28
N GLU A 104 6.35 -8.87 3.39
CA GLU A 104 7.35 -9.89 3.74
C GLU A 104 8.54 -9.27 4.50
N ARG A 105 8.88 -8.02 4.21
CA ARG A 105 9.97 -7.25 4.86
C ARG A 105 9.53 -6.53 6.12
N ASP A 106 8.31 -5.99 6.11
CA ASP A 106 7.70 -5.29 7.24
C ASP A 106 6.34 -5.93 7.55
N ARG A 107 6.38 -7.00 8.34
CA ARG A 107 5.19 -7.80 8.66
C ARG A 107 4.21 -7.10 9.59
N GLU A 108 4.63 -6.10 10.32
CA GLU A 108 3.81 -5.41 11.33
C GLU A 108 3.18 -4.12 10.79
N ASN A 109 3.04 -4.00 9.47
CA ASN A 109 2.48 -2.82 8.80
C ASN A 109 1.03 -3.05 8.34
N PRO A 110 0.02 -2.68 9.15
CA PRO A 110 -1.39 -2.90 8.80
C PRO A 110 -1.82 -2.14 7.53
N ALA A 111 -1.19 -0.98 7.27
CA ALA A 111 -1.51 -0.17 6.09
C ALA A 111 -1.08 -0.89 4.80
N ALA A 112 0.08 -1.56 4.82
CA ALA A 112 0.55 -2.35 3.69
C ALA A 112 -0.37 -3.52 3.38
N TYR A 113 -0.90 -4.21 4.40
CA TYR A 113 -1.88 -5.29 4.21
C TYR A 113 -3.21 -4.79 3.65
N ARG A 114 -3.67 -3.58 4.01
CA ARG A 114 -4.88 -3.00 3.39
C ARG A 114 -4.69 -2.76 1.89
N LEU A 115 -3.53 -2.24 1.49
CA LEU A 115 -3.19 -2.06 0.09
C LEU A 115 -3.10 -3.40 -0.64
N LEU A 116 -2.49 -4.40 -0.02
CA LEU A 116 -2.40 -5.75 -0.57
C LEU A 116 -3.77 -6.41 -0.75
N ALA A 117 -4.68 -6.25 0.23
CA ALA A 117 -6.04 -6.72 0.13
C ALA A 117 -6.79 -6.05 -1.05
N GLN A 118 -6.62 -4.74 -1.22
CA GLN A 118 -7.18 -4.00 -2.35
C GLN A 118 -6.63 -4.52 -3.69
N ALA A 119 -5.32 -4.74 -3.78
CA ALA A 119 -4.68 -5.25 -5.00
C ALA A 119 -5.20 -6.65 -5.37
N TYR A 120 -5.31 -7.55 -4.40
CA TYR A 120 -5.91 -8.87 -4.60
C TYR A 120 -7.38 -8.77 -5.04
N GLY A 121 -8.17 -7.87 -4.42
CA GLY A 121 -9.55 -7.64 -4.82
C GLY A 121 -9.69 -7.20 -6.28
N GLN A 122 -8.81 -6.31 -6.74
CA GLN A 122 -8.80 -5.84 -8.14
C GLN A 122 -8.32 -6.92 -9.14
N THR A 123 -7.55 -7.92 -8.67
CA THR A 123 -7.17 -9.07 -9.51
C THR A 123 -8.16 -10.23 -9.42
N GLY A 124 -9.23 -10.11 -8.63
CA GLY A 124 -10.23 -11.15 -8.43
C GLY A 124 -9.82 -12.27 -7.47
N ASP A 125 -8.68 -12.13 -6.82
CA ASP A 125 -8.19 -13.11 -5.82
C ASP A 125 -8.82 -12.84 -4.45
N VAL A 126 -10.09 -13.18 -4.33
CA VAL A 126 -10.89 -12.93 -3.11
C VAL A 126 -10.32 -13.66 -1.89
N ALA A 127 -9.76 -14.85 -2.08
CA ALA A 127 -9.22 -15.65 -0.99
C ALA A 127 -8.02 -14.95 -0.32
N ASN A 128 -7.06 -14.49 -1.11
CA ASN A 128 -5.90 -13.76 -0.62
C ASN A 128 -6.26 -12.33 -0.19
N ALA A 129 -7.29 -11.70 -0.79
CA ALA A 129 -7.78 -10.41 -0.32
C ALA A 129 -8.32 -10.49 1.12
N GLU A 130 -9.11 -11.53 1.42
CA GLU A 130 -9.62 -11.76 2.79
C GLU A 130 -8.50 -12.12 3.76
N LEU A 131 -7.50 -12.91 3.33
CA LEU A 131 -6.34 -13.21 4.17
C LEU A 131 -5.52 -11.95 4.48
N ALA A 132 -5.23 -11.12 3.48
CA ALA A 132 -4.52 -9.87 3.69
C ALA A 132 -5.31 -8.92 4.60
N THR A 133 -6.66 -8.89 4.49
CA THR A 133 -7.52 -8.13 5.40
C THR A 133 -7.40 -8.65 6.83
N ALA A 134 -7.40 -9.99 7.02
CA ALA A 134 -7.21 -10.61 8.32
C ALA A 134 -5.85 -10.24 8.96
N GLU A 135 -4.79 -10.26 8.17
CA GLU A 135 -3.46 -9.84 8.60
C GLU A 135 -3.42 -8.38 9.03
N GLY A 136 -4.03 -7.49 8.24
CA GLY A 136 -4.12 -6.07 8.58
C GLY A 136 -4.84 -5.83 9.92
N HIS A 137 -5.96 -6.53 10.16
CA HIS A 137 -6.65 -6.50 11.43
C HIS A 137 -5.84 -7.11 12.57
N TYR A 138 -5.12 -8.21 12.31
CA TYR A 138 -4.28 -8.86 13.29
C TYR A 138 -3.18 -7.92 13.81
N TYR A 139 -2.43 -7.28 12.90
CA TYR A 139 -1.36 -6.36 13.26
C TYR A 139 -1.84 -5.00 13.78
N SER A 140 -3.10 -4.63 13.52
CA SER A 140 -3.72 -3.46 14.15
C SER A 140 -4.33 -3.75 15.54
N GLY A 141 -4.28 -5.01 16.02
CA GLY A 141 -4.86 -5.42 17.29
C GLY A 141 -6.37 -5.70 17.27
N SER A 142 -7.01 -5.60 16.11
CA SER A 142 -8.43 -5.91 15.92
C SER A 142 -8.67 -7.41 15.75
N TYR A 143 -8.31 -8.19 16.77
CA TYR A 143 -8.25 -9.65 16.70
C TYR A 143 -9.59 -10.34 16.38
N LEU A 144 -10.73 -9.73 16.76
CA LEU A 144 -12.03 -10.29 16.44
C LEU A 144 -12.27 -10.24 14.93
N ASP A 145 -12.05 -9.08 14.31
CA ASP A 145 -12.21 -8.91 12.87
C ASP A 145 -11.19 -9.76 12.11
N ALA A 146 -9.94 -9.82 12.60
CA ALA A 146 -8.92 -10.69 12.04
C ALA A 146 -9.39 -12.15 11.93
N LYS A 147 -10.02 -12.70 12.97
CA LYS A 147 -10.56 -14.07 12.96
C LYS A 147 -11.70 -14.26 11.97
N ILE A 148 -12.58 -13.28 11.86
CA ILE A 148 -13.71 -13.33 10.92
C ILE A 148 -13.17 -13.39 9.48
N PHE A 149 -12.27 -12.50 9.11
CA PHE A 149 -11.69 -12.49 7.77
C PHE A 149 -10.80 -13.70 7.50
N ALA A 150 -10.04 -14.18 8.50
CA ALA A 150 -9.25 -15.40 8.38
C ALA A 150 -10.14 -16.64 8.13
N ALA A 151 -11.27 -16.76 8.82
CA ALA A 151 -12.22 -17.86 8.59
C ALA A 151 -12.81 -17.82 7.17
N ARG A 152 -13.13 -16.64 6.65
CA ARG A 152 -13.62 -16.47 5.27
C ARG A 152 -12.55 -16.83 4.23
N ALA A 153 -11.30 -16.40 4.46
CA ALA A 153 -10.18 -16.75 3.61
C ALA A 153 -9.95 -18.26 3.58
N GLN A 154 -9.99 -18.91 4.75
CA GLN A 154 -9.74 -20.34 4.91
C GLN A 154 -10.75 -21.21 4.14
N GLN A 155 -12.02 -20.73 4.03
CA GLN A 155 -13.05 -21.44 3.25
C GLN A 155 -12.75 -21.46 1.74
N LYS A 156 -11.96 -20.51 1.25
CA LYS A 156 -11.65 -20.33 -0.17
C LYS A 156 -10.24 -20.80 -0.55
N LEU A 157 -9.35 -20.88 0.44
CA LEU A 157 -7.98 -21.32 0.27
C LEU A 157 -7.91 -22.87 0.30
N LYS A 158 -6.98 -23.43 -0.44
CA LYS A 158 -6.76 -24.88 -0.45
C LYS A 158 -6.10 -25.33 0.85
N ARG A 159 -6.71 -26.33 1.47
CA ARG A 159 -6.25 -26.88 2.75
C ARG A 159 -4.78 -27.30 2.69
N GLY A 160 -4.02 -26.84 3.67
CA GLY A 160 -2.59 -27.15 3.82
C GLY A 160 -1.66 -26.21 3.05
N GLU A 161 -2.15 -25.33 2.19
CA GLU A 161 -1.33 -24.28 1.60
C GLU A 161 -0.92 -23.22 2.63
N PRO A 162 0.21 -22.50 2.43
CA PRO A 162 0.71 -21.53 3.40
C PRO A 162 -0.33 -20.49 3.85
N GLY A 163 -1.14 -19.97 2.93
CA GLY A 163 -2.21 -19.02 3.25
C GLY A 163 -3.30 -19.63 4.14
N TRP A 164 -3.69 -20.89 3.89
CA TRP A 164 -4.65 -21.60 4.71
C TRP A 164 -4.12 -21.82 6.14
N VAL A 165 -2.85 -22.22 6.26
CA VAL A 165 -2.19 -22.41 7.56
C VAL A 165 -2.13 -21.09 8.31
N ARG A 166 -1.75 -20.02 7.64
CA ARG A 166 -1.69 -18.68 8.24
C ARG A 166 -3.06 -18.19 8.71
N ALA A 167 -4.11 -18.43 7.95
CA ALA A 167 -5.48 -18.16 8.37
C ALA A 167 -5.85 -18.94 9.63
N GLN A 168 -5.47 -20.21 9.71
CA GLN A 168 -5.68 -21.06 10.90
C GLN A 168 -4.95 -20.50 12.14
N ASP A 169 -3.72 -19.99 11.97
CA ASP A 169 -2.95 -19.38 13.06
C ASP A 169 -3.67 -18.14 13.62
N ILE A 170 -4.20 -17.29 12.75
CA ILE A 170 -4.96 -16.10 13.15
C ILE A 170 -6.25 -16.49 13.88
N ILE A 171 -6.98 -17.50 13.40
CA ILE A 171 -8.22 -18.01 14.03
C ILE A 171 -7.89 -18.53 15.44
N ASN A 172 -6.79 -19.27 15.60
CA ASN A 172 -6.39 -19.88 16.85
C ASN A 172 -5.71 -18.90 17.82
N TYR A 173 -5.34 -17.70 17.38
CA TYR A 173 -4.64 -16.74 18.20
C TYR A 173 -5.44 -16.41 19.45
N ARG A 174 -4.79 -16.48 20.61
CA ARG A 174 -5.35 -16.10 21.92
C ARG A 174 -4.58 -14.91 22.45
N GLN A 175 -5.30 -13.83 22.73
CA GLN A 175 -4.70 -12.65 23.33
C GLN A 175 -4.19 -12.98 24.74
N PRO A 176 -2.89 -12.74 25.03
CA PRO A 176 -2.36 -12.95 26.38
C PRO A 176 -3.14 -12.12 27.40
N GLY A 177 -3.51 -12.74 28.53
CA GLY A 177 -4.14 -12.05 29.67
C GLY A 177 -5.69 -11.96 29.65
N LYS A 178 -6.38 -12.33 28.59
CA LYS A 178 -7.86 -12.48 28.63
C LYS A 178 -8.23 -13.85 29.21
N LYS A 179 -8.57 -13.88 30.52
CA LYS A 179 -9.24 -15.05 31.12
C LYS A 179 -10.58 -15.28 30.42
N ARG A 180 -10.94 -16.55 30.20
CA ARG A 180 -12.29 -16.94 29.79
C ARG A 180 -13.26 -16.54 30.89
N ASN A 181 -14.20 -15.64 30.63
CA ASN A 181 -15.43 -15.57 31.36
C ASN A 181 -16.33 -16.69 30.92
#